data_804b331534cf927dbddda26fb1323ad4
#
_entry.id   804b331534cf927dbddda26fb1323ad4
#
_cell.length_a   1.000
_cell.length_b   1.000
_cell.length_c   1.000
_cell.angle_alpha   90.00
_cell.angle_beta   90.00
_cell.angle_gamma   90.00
#
_symmetry.space_group_name_H-M   'P 1'
#
loop_
_entity.id
_entity.type
_entity.pdbx_description
1 polymer ?
#
loop_
_entity_poly.entity_id
_entity_poly.type
_entity_poly.pdbx_seq_one_letter_code
_entity_poly.pdbx_strand_id
1 'polypeptide(L)'
;MHRTPAAAKLAGLAVAGLLLVVLRGPLSAVVALALAVGVLVLAGVPLHPTTRGLLPVLVTAALVGGYQTWARGWPVGVEVAADLLALVVLGTVVTATTRADALLDVLARLARPLRHVGLHPDTVALAIGLFLRTVPVLAQASLEVRDAARARGLDREPRALVVPAAVRMVGHARATGDALAARGLGDS
;
A
#
# COMPACT_ATOMS: atom_id res chain seq x y z
N MET A 1 13.96 -3.95 -13.25
CA MET A 1 13.49 -3.49 -11.93
C MET A 1 12.66 -4.52 -11.14
N HIS A 2 12.28 -5.64 -11.70
CA HIS A 2 11.50 -6.69 -10.99
C HIS A 2 12.30 -7.54 -9.97
N ARG A 3 13.61 -7.42 -9.90
CA ARG A 3 14.49 -8.20 -9.00
C ARG A 3 14.91 -7.49 -7.70
N THR A 4 14.56 -6.21 -7.52
CA THR A 4 14.91 -5.50 -6.27
C THR A 4 13.93 -5.89 -5.16
N PRO A 5 14.41 -6.17 -3.94
CA PRO A 5 13.54 -6.54 -2.81
C PRO A 5 12.58 -5.39 -2.47
N ALA A 6 11.34 -5.73 -2.11
CA ALA A 6 10.29 -4.76 -1.78
C ALA A 6 10.73 -3.78 -0.67
N ALA A 7 11.53 -4.27 0.30
CA ALA A 7 12.11 -3.45 1.35
C ALA A 7 12.99 -2.31 0.81
N ALA A 8 13.81 -2.57 -0.22
CA ALA A 8 14.67 -1.54 -0.81
C ALA A 8 13.85 -0.47 -1.56
N LYS A 9 12.74 -0.86 -2.21
CA LYS A 9 11.83 0.09 -2.87
C LYS A 9 11.11 0.99 -1.88
N LEU A 10 10.62 0.40 -0.78
CA LEU A 10 9.97 1.17 0.30
C LEU A 10 10.97 2.09 1.01
N ALA A 11 12.17 1.60 1.29
CA ALA A 11 13.24 2.42 1.85
C ALA A 11 13.61 3.56 0.89
N GLY A 12 13.72 3.29 -0.41
CA GLY A 12 13.97 4.30 -1.43
C GLY A 12 12.86 5.37 -1.49
N LEU A 13 11.59 4.97 -1.38
CA LEU A 13 10.46 5.90 -1.31
C LEU A 13 10.50 6.75 -0.03
N ALA A 14 10.81 6.14 1.12
CA ALA A 14 10.94 6.86 2.38
C ALA A 14 12.11 7.86 2.36
N VAL A 15 13.26 7.45 1.81
CA VAL A 15 14.42 8.34 1.63
C VAL A 15 14.11 9.47 0.66
N ALA A 16 13.45 9.19 -0.47
CA ALA A 16 13.03 10.22 -1.40
C ALA A 16 12.07 11.24 -0.76
N GLY A 17 11.09 10.75 0.01
CA GLY A 17 10.17 11.62 0.76
C GLY A 17 10.90 12.47 1.80
N LEU A 18 11.86 11.88 2.52
CA LEU A 18 12.68 12.62 3.49
C LEU A 18 13.55 13.68 2.82
N LEU A 19 14.17 13.34 1.67
CA LEU A 19 15.00 14.28 0.90
C LEU A 19 14.17 15.47 0.40
N LEU A 20 12.94 15.26 -0.06
CA LEU A 20 12.03 16.34 -0.46
C LEU A 20 11.72 17.29 0.70
N VAL A 21 11.54 16.76 1.91
CA VAL A 21 11.30 17.59 3.10
C VAL A 21 12.54 18.37 3.54
N VAL A 22 13.73 17.80 3.37
CA VAL A 22 15.01 18.41 3.80
C VAL A 22 15.54 19.39 2.76
N LEU A 23 15.49 19.02 1.47
CA LEU A 23 15.96 19.82 0.35
C LEU A 23 14.85 20.74 -0.16
N ARG A 24 14.53 21.76 0.60
CA ARG A 24 13.51 22.75 0.23
C ARG A 24 13.99 23.66 -0.90
N GLY A 25 13.09 23.89 -1.86
CA GLY A 25 13.29 24.84 -2.95
C GLY A 25 12.59 24.42 -4.25
N PRO A 26 12.20 25.38 -5.09
CA PRO A 26 11.47 25.09 -6.32
C PRO A 26 12.32 24.27 -7.33
N LEU A 27 13.65 24.50 -7.34
CA LEU A 27 14.54 23.78 -8.23
C LEU A 27 14.70 22.30 -7.83
N SER A 28 14.88 22.01 -6.52
CA SER A 28 14.99 20.65 -6.00
C SER A 28 13.70 19.86 -6.22
N ALA A 29 12.54 20.49 -6.04
CA ALA A 29 11.24 19.88 -6.28
C ALA A 29 11.02 19.51 -7.75
N VAL A 30 11.38 20.40 -8.68
CA VAL A 30 11.28 20.13 -10.13
C VAL A 30 12.24 19.01 -10.55
N VAL A 31 13.47 19.00 -10.04
CA VAL A 31 14.45 17.94 -10.30
C VAL A 31 13.94 16.61 -9.76
N ALA A 32 13.40 16.59 -8.55
CA ALA A 32 12.83 15.39 -7.96
C ALA A 32 11.62 14.86 -8.77
N LEU A 33 10.76 15.73 -9.25
CA LEU A 33 9.65 15.37 -10.15
C LEU A 33 10.18 14.78 -11.46
N ALA A 34 11.20 15.40 -12.08
CA ALA A 34 11.82 14.87 -13.29
C ALA A 34 12.42 13.47 -13.08
N LEU A 35 13.10 13.27 -11.95
CA LEU A 35 13.63 11.95 -11.56
C LEU A 35 12.51 10.94 -11.32
N ALA A 36 11.43 11.33 -10.64
CA ALA A 36 10.27 10.46 -10.38
C ALA A 36 9.62 10.01 -11.69
N VAL A 37 9.42 10.92 -12.64
CA VAL A 37 8.91 10.62 -13.98
C VAL A 37 9.88 9.74 -14.76
N GLY A 38 11.18 10.00 -14.68
CA GLY A 38 12.20 9.14 -15.26
C GLY A 38 12.14 7.70 -14.74
N VAL A 39 12.00 7.53 -13.44
CA VAL A 39 11.83 6.21 -12.81
C VAL A 39 10.53 5.54 -13.26
N LEU A 40 9.43 6.28 -13.40
CA LEU A 40 8.15 5.75 -13.91
C LEU A 40 8.31 5.19 -15.33
N VAL A 41 8.95 5.93 -16.21
CA VAL A 41 9.20 5.52 -17.61
C VAL A 41 10.13 4.30 -17.65
N LEU A 42 11.22 4.29 -16.88
CA LEU A 42 12.15 3.16 -16.80
C LEU A 42 11.53 1.91 -16.17
N ALA A 43 10.55 2.09 -15.29
CA ALA A 43 9.79 0.98 -14.69
C ALA A 43 8.85 0.29 -15.67
N GLY A 44 8.59 0.88 -16.85
CA GLY A 44 7.69 0.34 -17.86
C GLY A 44 6.23 0.24 -17.41
N VAL A 45 5.83 1.10 -16.46
CA VAL A 45 4.44 1.11 -15.95
C VAL A 45 3.53 1.65 -17.07
N PRO A 46 2.45 0.92 -17.44
CA PRO A 46 1.55 1.36 -18.49
C PRO A 46 0.89 2.70 -18.12
N LEU A 47 1.10 3.71 -18.96
CA LEU A 47 0.66 5.08 -18.69
C LEU A 47 -0.87 5.23 -18.72
N HIS A 48 -1.56 4.45 -19.55
CA HIS A 48 -2.99 4.64 -19.78
C HIS A 48 -3.89 4.45 -18.53
N PRO A 49 -3.76 3.39 -17.71
CA PRO A 49 -4.49 3.30 -16.45
C PRO A 49 -3.96 4.26 -15.40
N THR A 50 -2.67 4.59 -15.47
CA THR A 50 -1.99 5.49 -14.52
C THR A 50 -2.45 6.94 -14.68
N THR A 51 -2.66 7.42 -15.93
CA THR A 51 -3.10 8.79 -16.19
C THR A 51 -4.51 9.07 -15.64
N ARG A 52 -5.44 8.11 -15.71
CA ARG A 52 -6.77 8.28 -15.09
C ARG A 52 -6.70 8.38 -13.58
N GLY A 53 -5.80 7.63 -12.95
CA GLY A 53 -5.55 7.70 -11.52
C GLY A 53 -4.81 8.98 -11.10
N LEU A 54 -3.97 9.54 -11.98
CA LEU A 54 -3.23 10.76 -11.72
C LEU A 54 -4.05 12.04 -11.95
N LEU A 55 -5.14 12.00 -12.70
CA LEU A 55 -5.97 13.17 -12.97
C LEU A 55 -6.42 13.90 -11.69
N PRO A 56 -7.02 13.23 -10.68
CA PRO A 56 -7.40 13.91 -9.44
C PRO A 56 -6.19 14.48 -8.69
N VAL A 57 -5.03 13.82 -8.79
CA VAL A 57 -3.79 14.31 -8.18
C VAL A 57 -3.28 15.56 -8.89
N LEU A 58 -3.33 15.61 -10.22
CA LEU A 58 -2.97 16.80 -11.00
C LEU A 58 -3.88 17.98 -10.65
N VAL A 59 -5.18 17.73 -10.53
CA VAL A 59 -6.16 18.76 -10.10
C VAL A 59 -5.83 19.27 -8.69
N THR A 60 -5.56 18.36 -7.75
CA THR A 60 -5.19 18.74 -6.38
C THR A 60 -3.87 19.51 -6.35
N ALA A 61 -2.85 19.05 -7.08
CA ALA A 61 -1.57 19.74 -7.17
C ALA A 61 -1.71 21.16 -7.78
N ALA A 62 -2.53 21.30 -8.82
CA ALA A 62 -2.82 22.60 -9.43
C ALA A 62 -3.58 23.54 -8.46
N LEU A 63 -4.57 23.03 -7.73
CA LEU A 63 -5.33 23.82 -6.75
C LEU A 63 -4.44 24.26 -5.58
N VAL A 64 -3.70 23.33 -4.98
CA VAL A 64 -2.83 23.61 -3.83
C VAL A 64 -1.66 24.50 -4.25
N GLY A 65 -1.01 24.18 -5.37
CA GLY A 65 0.07 24.99 -5.92
C GLY A 65 -0.40 26.40 -6.28
N GLY A 66 -1.57 26.53 -6.92
CA GLY A 66 -2.19 27.81 -7.25
C GLY A 66 -2.51 28.64 -6.00
N TYR A 67 -3.10 28.02 -4.98
CA TYR A 67 -3.34 28.68 -3.69
C TYR A 67 -2.05 29.15 -3.01
N GLN A 68 -1.02 28.30 -2.99
CA GLN A 68 0.28 28.65 -2.41
C GLN A 68 1.00 29.73 -3.19
N THR A 69 0.88 29.73 -4.53
CA THR A 69 1.39 30.81 -5.38
C THR A 69 0.77 32.15 -5.03
N TRP A 70 -0.54 32.18 -4.81
CA TRP A 70 -1.27 33.38 -4.42
C TRP A 70 -0.94 33.83 -2.98
N ALA A 71 -0.82 32.87 -2.03
CA ALA A 71 -0.64 33.18 -0.62
C ALA A 71 0.82 33.49 -0.22
N ARG A 72 1.80 32.81 -0.86
CA ARG A 72 3.22 32.84 -0.46
C ARG A 72 4.20 33.12 -1.60
N GLY A 73 3.67 33.30 -2.81
CA GLY A 73 4.49 33.56 -3.99
C GLY A 73 4.76 32.32 -4.84
N TRP A 74 5.13 32.56 -6.09
CA TRP A 74 5.30 31.53 -7.11
C TRP A 74 6.34 30.42 -6.77
N PRO A 75 7.48 30.69 -6.07
CA PRO A 75 8.44 29.66 -5.77
C PRO A 75 7.85 28.56 -4.86
N VAL A 76 7.08 28.96 -3.85
CA VAL A 76 6.45 28.02 -2.90
C VAL A 76 5.33 27.21 -3.57
N GLY A 77 4.57 27.85 -4.46
CA GLY A 77 3.52 27.18 -5.22
C GLY A 77 4.06 26.08 -6.14
N VAL A 78 5.15 26.37 -6.85
CA VAL A 78 5.83 25.40 -7.72
C VAL A 78 6.44 24.26 -6.89
N GLU A 79 7.11 24.59 -5.78
CA GLU A 79 7.70 23.61 -4.87
C GLU A 79 6.66 22.60 -4.38
N VAL A 80 5.57 23.09 -3.79
CA VAL A 80 4.51 22.23 -3.22
C VAL A 80 3.82 21.37 -4.29
N ALA A 81 3.53 21.94 -5.46
CA ALA A 81 2.91 21.19 -6.55
C ALA A 81 3.84 20.10 -7.10
N ALA A 82 5.12 20.41 -7.30
CA ALA A 82 6.10 19.46 -7.81
C ALA A 82 6.40 18.34 -6.80
N ASP A 83 6.54 18.66 -5.52
CA ASP A 83 6.76 17.67 -4.45
C ASP A 83 5.59 16.70 -4.33
N LEU A 84 4.36 17.20 -4.36
CA LEU A 84 3.16 16.38 -4.31
C LEU A 84 3.11 15.43 -5.51
N LEU A 85 3.35 15.92 -6.71
CA LEU A 85 3.40 15.10 -7.91
C LEU A 85 4.53 14.08 -7.87
N ALA A 86 5.72 14.47 -7.44
CA ALA A 86 6.88 13.57 -7.34
C ALA A 86 6.60 12.40 -6.38
N LEU A 87 6.05 12.67 -5.19
CA LEU A 87 5.70 11.66 -4.21
C LEU A 87 4.62 10.69 -4.73
N VAL A 88 3.58 11.22 -5.38
CA VAL A 88 2.52 10.36 -5.93
C VAL A 88 3.03 9.51 -7.10
N VAL A 89 3.85 10.06 -7.97
CA VAL A 89 4.47 9.31 -9.07
C VAL A 89 5.37 8.20 -8.52
N LEU A 90 6.24 8.48 -7.56
CA LEU A 90 7.08 7.47 -6.91
C LEU A 90 6.26 6.41 -6.19
N GLY A 91 5.21 6.81 -5.45
CA GLY A 91 4.27 5.88 -4.81
C GLY A 91 3.58 4.97 -5.81
N THR A 92 3.17 5.51 -6.95
CA THR A 92 2.57 4.74 -8.06
C THR A 92 3.55 3.70 -8.61
N VAL A 93 4.82 4.08 -8.82
CA VAL A 93 5.87 3.16 -9.27
C VAL A 93 6.06 2.03 -8.26
N VAL A 94 6.16 2.33 -6.96
CA VAL A 94 6.32 1.32 -5.92
C VAL A 94 5.12 0.38 -5.89
N THR A 95 3.91 0.91 -5.92
CA THR A 95 2.67 0.11 -5.89
C THR A 95 2.53 -0.76 -7.14
N ALA A 96 2.80 -0.23 -8.33
CA ALA A 96 2.69 -0.97 -9.58
C ALA A 96 3.78 -2.05 -9.75
N THR A 97 4.96 -1.86 -9.14
CA THR A 97 6.10 -2.78 -9.29
C THR A 97 6.29 -3.72 -8.11
N THR A 98 5.47 -3.60 -7.05
CA THR A 98 5.61 -4.42 -5.83
C THR A 98 4.34 -5.22 -5.61
N ARG A 99 4.49 -6.55 -5.48
CA ARG A 99 3.36 -7.44 -5.19
C ARG A 99 2.90 -7.24 -3.75
N ALA A 100 1.59 -7.35 -3.51
CA ALA A 100 1.01 -7.20 -2.17
C ALA A 100 1.65 -8.18 -1.14
N ASP A 101 1.91 -9.42 -1.53
CA ASP A 101 2.56 -10.41 -0.67
C ASP A 101 3.95 -9.95 -0.19
N ALA A 102 4.73 -9.33 -1.10
CA ALA A 102 6.05 -8.82 -0.75
C ALA A 102 5.99 -7.61 0.20
N LEU A 103 4.93 -6.80 0.14
CA LEU A 103 4.68 -5.72 1.10
C LEU A 103 4.33 -6.28 2.49
N LEU A 104 3.51 -7.32 2.54
CA LEU A 104 3.16 -8.00 3.79
C LEU A 104 4.39 -8.63 4.45
N ASP A 105 5.28 -9.25 3.66
CA ASP A 105 6.55 -9.80 4.16
C ASP A 105 7.46 -8.72 4.78
N VAL A 106 7.54 -7.54 4.15
CA VAL A 106 8.31 -6.42 4.70
C VAL A 106 7.68 -5.93 6.01
N LEU A 107 6.35 -5.77 6.04
CA LEU A 107 5.63 -5.35 7.24
C LEU A 107 5.83 -6.33 8.40
N ALA A 108 5.80 -7.65 8.11
CA ALA A 108 6.09 -8.68 9.10
C ALA A 108 7.52 -8.60 9.65
N ARG A 109 8.50 -8.32 8.79
CA ARG A 109 9.90 -8.13 9.22
C ARG A 109 10.06 -6.89 10.09
N LEU A 110 9.39 -5.78 9.76
CA LEU A 110 9.38 -4.56 10.57
C LEU A 110 8.68 -4.76 11.93
N ALA A 111 7.69 -5.64 12.01
CA ALA A 111 7.01 -5.98 13.25
C ALA A 111 7.83 -6.91 14.17
N ARG A 112 8.91 -7.54 13.67
CA ARG A 112 9.75 -8.43 14.48
C ARG A 112 10.35 -7.81 15.75
N PRO A 113 10.84 -6.56 15.77
CA PRO A 113 11.38 -5.96 16.99
C PRO A 113 10.32 -5.74 18.08
N LEU A 114 9.02 -5.70 17.76
CA LEU A 114 7.95 -5.64 18.77
C LEU A 114 7.87 -6.89 19.67
N ARG A 115 8.56 -7.97 19.32
CA ARG A 115 8.69 -9.18 20.16
C ARG A 115 9.32 -8.90 21.54
N HIS A 116 10.05 -7.80 21.67
CA HIS A 116 10.74 -7.44 22.93
C HIS A 116 9.83 -6.72 23.93
N VAL A 117 8.55 -6.48 23.62
CA VAL A 117 7.61 -5.73 24.45
C VAL A 117 6.77 -6.66 25.35
N GLY A 118 7.38 -7.72 25.92
CA GLY A 118 6.77 -8.51 27.00
C GLY A 118 5.69 -9.53 26.60
N LEU A 119 5.45 -9.75 25.32
CA LEU A 119 4.59 -10.82 24.81
C LEU A 119 5.44 -12.09 24.57
N HIS A 120 4.92 -13.26 24.87
CA HIS A 120 5.60 -14.53 24.63
C HIS A 120 6.03 -14.60 23.15
N PRO A 121 7.35 -14.68 22.87
CA PRO A 121 7.87 -14.51 21.52
C PRO A 121 7.32 -15.51 20.51
N ASP A 122 7.00 -16.73 20.98
CA ASP A 122 6.49 -17.81 20.12
C ASP A 122 5.05 -17.56 19.71
N THR A 123 4.19 -17.07 20.63
CA THR A 123 2.78 -16.76 20.35
C THR A 123 2.67 -15.59 19.35
N VAL A 124 3.49 -14.56 19.51
CA VAL A 124 3.52 -13.41 18.57
C VAL A 124 4.03 -13.83 17.19
N ALA A 125 5.05 -14.70 17.14
CA ALA A 125 5.57 -15.22 15.88
C ALA A 125 4.53 -16.08 15.15
N LEU A 126 3.81 -16.92 15.89
CA LEU A 126 2.71 -17.71 15.36
C LEU A 126 1.56 -16.85 14.85
N ALA A 127 1.14 -15.84 15.62
CA ALA A 127 0.07 -14.92 15.24
C ALA A 127 0.41 -14.13 13.96
N ILE A 128 1.64 -13.60 13.84
CA ILE A 128 2.10 -12.90 12.64
C ILE A 128 2.15 -13.86 11.44
N GLY A 129 2.68 -15.07 11.63
CA GLY A 129 2.74 -16.07 10.56
C GLY A 129 1.35 -16.48 10.08
N LEU A 130 0.41 -16.67 11.01
CA LEU A 130 -0.98 -16.99 10.71
C LEU A 130 -1.68 -15.83 10.00
N PHE A 131 -1.51 -14.60 10.48
CA PHE A 131 -2.05 -13.40 9.83
C PHE A 131 -1.58 -13.27 8.39
N LEU A 132 -0.29 -13.40 8.13
CA LEU A 132 0.28 -13.29 6.79
C LEU A 132 -0.25 -14.36 5.83
N ARG A 133 -0.47 -15.57 6.35
CA ARG A 133 -1.05 -16.66 5.57
C ARG A 133 -2.55 -16.44 5.30
N THR A 134 -3.25 -15.85 6.24
CA THR A 134 -4.71 -15.66 6.17
C THR A 134 -5.09 -14.52 5.23
N VAL A 135 -4.31 -13.45 5.15
CA VAL A 135 -4.59 -12.28 4.29
C VAL A 135 -4.83 -12.64 2.81
N PRO A 136 -3.93 -13.39 2.12
CA PRO A 136 -4.18 -13.76 0.72
C PRO A 136 -5.39 -14.69 0.56
N VAL A 137 -5.65 -15.58 1.54
CA VAL A 137 -6.82 -16.46 1.53
C VAL A 137 -8.11 -15.65 1.62
N LEU A 138 -8.17 -14.67 2.53
CA LEU A 138 -9.32 -13.77 2.67
C LEU A 138 -9.51 -12.88 1.44
N ALA A 139 -8.43 -12.42 0.83
CA ALA A 139 -8.50 -11.64 -0.39
C ALA A 139 -9.14 -12.45 -1.53
N GLN A 140 -8.72 -13.71 -1.71
CA GLN A 140 -9.31 -14.61 -2.72
C GLN A 140 -10.79 -14.91 -2.42
N ALA A 141 -11.12 -15.24 -1.16
CA ALA A 141 -12.50 -15.47 -0.75
C ALA A 141 -13.41 -14.25 -0.99
N SER A 142 -12.87 -13.04 -0.82
CA SER A 142 -13.60 -11.79 -1.11
C SER A 142 -13.87 -11.60 -2.59
N LEU A 143 -12.94 -11.98 -3.47
CA LEU A 143 -13.12 -11.96 -4.93
C LEU A 143 -14.20 -12.96 -5.36
N GLU A 144 -14.16 -14.19 -4.83
CA GLU A 144 -15.19 -15.22 -5.12
C GLU A 144 -16.59 -14.76 -4.70
N VAL A 145 -16.72 -14.16 -3.51
CA VAL A 145 -18.01 -13.60 -3.04
C VAL A 145 -18.49 -12.49 -3.98
N ARG A 146 -17.59 -11.63 -4.43
CA ARG A 146 -17.93 -10.55 -5.37
C ARG A 146 -18.37 -11.10 -6.72
N ASP A 147 -17.70 -12.12 -7.24
CA ASP A 147 -18.07 -12.74 -8.52
C ASP A 147 -19.42 -13.47 -8.41
N ALA A 148 -19.68 -14.16 -7.29
CA ALA A 148 -20.97 -14.76 -7.00
C ALA A 148 -22.10 -13.73 -6.85
N ALA A 149 -21.83 -12.58 -6.23
CA ALA A 149 -22.79 -11.47 -6.16
C ALA A 149 -23.08 -10.87 -7.52
N ARG A 150 -22.05 -10.68 -8.37
CA ARG A 150 -22.21 -10.21 -9.74
C ARG A 150 -23.07 -11.16 -10.59
N ALA A 151 -22.85 -12.46 -10.46
CA ALA A 151 -23.65 -13.45 -11.18
C ALA A 151 -25.15 -13.39 -10.82
N ARG A 152 -25.49 -12.84 -9.64
CA ARG A 152 -26.85 -12.62 -9.15
C ARG A 152 -27.39 -11.20 -9.39
N GLY A 153 -26.60 -10.31 -10.04
CA GLY A 153 -26.95 -8.90 -10.22
C GLY A 153 -26.93 -8.05 -8.95
N LEU A 154 -26.29 -8.53 -7.87
CA LEU A 154 -26.25 -7.91 -6.54
C LEU A 154 -24.88 -7.27 -6.23
N ASP A 155 -24.11 -6.93 -7.23
CA ASP A 155 -22.75 -6.37 -7.10
C ASP A 155 -22.68 -5.02 -6.41
N ARG A 156 -23.83 -4.29 -6.36
CA ARG A 156 -23.97 -2.98 -5.69
C ARG A 156 -24.59 -3.06 -4.30
N GLU A 157 -25.00 -4.24 -3.87
CA GLU A 157 -25.64 -4.42 -2.56
C GLU A 157 -24.59 -4.82 -1.51
N PRO A 158 -24.26 -3.94 -0.53
CA PRO A 158 -23.22 -4.20 0.46
C PRO A 158 -23.48 -5.46 1.29
N ARG A 159 -24.75 -5.77 1.56
CA ARG A 159 -25.13 -6.96 2.33
C ARG A 159 -24.82 -8.26 1.59
N ALA A 160 -24.98 -8.27 0.27
CA ALA A 160 -24.67 -9.43 -0.56
C ALA A 160 -23.15 -9.72 -0.62
N LEU A 161 -22.31 -8.74 -0.30
CA LEU A 161 -20.86 -8.85 -0.26
C LEU A 161 -20.36 -9.15 1.17
N VAL A 162 -20.79 -8.35 2.14
CA VAL A 162 -20.25 -8.38 3.51
C VAL A 162 -20.68 -9.62 4.27
N VAL A 163 -21.97 -10.01 4.19
CA VAL A 163 -22.48 -11.15 4.99
C VAL A 163 -21.83 -12.48 4.58
N PRO A 164 -21.78 -12.88 3.29
CA PRO A 164 -21.11 -14.12 2.91
C PRO A 164 -19.60 -14.09 3.18
N ALA A 165 -18.94 -12.92 3.01
CA ALA A 165 -17.54 -12.77 3.34
C ALA A 165 -17.28 -12.98 4.84
N ALA A 166 -18.09 -12.35 5.71
CA ALA A 166 -17.99 -12.51 7.16
C ALA A 166 -18.21 -13.96 7.62
N VAL A 167 -19.22 -14.63 7.07
CA VAL A 167 -19.49 -16.05 7.38
C VAL A 167 -18.30 -16.93 6.99
N ARG A 168 -17.72 -16.73 5.80
CA ARG A 168 -16.52 -17.47 5.37
C ARG A 168 -15.31 -17.18 6.24
N MET A 169 -15.12 -15.93 6.66
CA MET A 169 -14.03 -15.54 7.57
C MET A 169 -14.14 -16.23 8.93
N VAL A 170 -15.34 -16.23 9.51
CA VAL A 170 -15.59 -16.91 10.79
C VAL A 170 -15.41 -18.43 10.67
N GLY A 171 -15.89 -19.03 9.60
CA GLY A 171 -15.67 -20.45 9.31
C GLY A 171 -14.19 -20.80 9.20
N HIS A 172 -13.42 -19.99 8.45
CA HIS A 172 -11.98 -20.19 8.31
C HIS A 172 -11.23 -19.99 9.64
N ALA A 173 -11.60 -18.99 10.43
CA ALA A 173 -11.00 -18.74 11.74
C ALA A 173 -11.25 -19.89 12.72
N ARG A 174 -12.49 -20.42 12.76
CA ARG A 174 -12.83 -21.60 13.58
C ARG A 174 -12.04 -22.84 13.17
N ALA A 175 -12.05 -23.17 11.88
CA ALA A 175 -11.30 -24.33 11.38
C ALA A 175 -9.79 -24.22 11.66
N THR A 176 -9.24 -23.01 11.60
CA THR A 176 -7.83 -22.76 11.95
C THR A 176 -7.59 -22.89 13.44
N GLY A 177 -8.50 -22.39 14.29
CA GLY A 177 -8.43 -22.53 15.74
C GLY A 177 -8.50 -23.99 16.17
N ASP A 178 -9.44 -24.77 15.64
CA ASP A 178 -9.60 -26.20 15.91
C ASP A 178 -8.33 -26.98 15.50
N ALA A 179 -7.74 -26.65 14.35
CA ALA A 179 -6.50 -27.28 13.89
C ALA A 179 -5.29 -26.93 14.77
N LEU A 180 -5.23 -25.73 15.34
CA LEU A 180 -4.18 -25.33 16.29
C LEU A 180 -4.37 -26.02 17.65
N ALA A 181 -5.60 -26.08 18.16
CA ALA A 181 -5.93 -26.79 19.39
C ALA A 181 -5.58 -28.28 19.29
N ALA A 182 -5.89 -28.90 18.15
CA ALA A 182 -5.52 -30.31 17.89
C ALA A 182 -3.99 -30.56 17.88
N ARG A 183 -3.19 -29.52 17.69
CA ARG A 183 -1.72 -29.56 17.74
C ARG A 183 -1.15 -29.12 19.11
N GLY A 184 -1.99 -28.85 20.10
CA GLY A 184 -1.57 -28.37 21.42
C GLY A 184 -1.00 -26.95 21.44
N LEU A 185 -1.28 -26.14 20.40
CA LEU A 185 -0.78 -24.77 20.25
C LEU A 185 -1.84 -23.76 20.74
N GLY A 186 -2.38 -23.91 21.91
CA GLY A 186 -3.41 -22.99 22.41
C GLY A 186 -3.54 -22.96 23.93
N ASP A 187 -2.87 -23.86 24.62
CA ASP A 187 -3.01 -24.06 26.06
C ASP A 187 -1.85 -23.50 26.89
N SER A 188 -1.18 -22.46 26.40
CA SER A 188 -0.07 -21.79 27.10
C SER A 188 -0.39 -20.34 27.48
#